data_10c2ad98a3eeb14a13df7c0f6f8bbb38
#
_entry.id   10c2ad98a3eeb14a13df7c0f6f8bbb38
#
_cell.length_a   1.000
_cell.length_b   1.000
_cell.length_c   1.000
_cell.angle_alpha   90.00
_cell.angle_beta   90.00
_cell.angle_gamma   90.00
#
_symmetry.space_group_name_H-M   'P 1'
#
loop_
_entity.id
_entity.type
_entity.pdbx_description
1 polymer ?
#
loop_
_entity_poly.entity_id
_entity_poly.type
_entity_poly.pdbx_seq_one_letter_code
_entity_poly.pdbx_strand_id
1 'polypeptide(L)'
;NDITLSNAEAVYWERIYSKKTKTYRYEYSVLYPFPEQTRRQLIEAFVAIDDAKQAEYERLRRELGTITDIDRIRLAVNELDGLYDYFFDATRKGDVETLRRNYRALYNAVSIEVESEAPGECVYSLRLDGRPATTAVQPRLKSESVLEMAVKPYGDGRYLLSYDPQY
;
A
#
# COMPACT_ATOMS: atom_id res chain seq x y z
N ASN A 1 -3.48 -9.86 -24.88
CA ASN A 1 -3.39 -10.21 -26.31
C ASN A 1 -1.94 -10.07 -26.72
N ASP A 2 -1.28 -11.19 -26.99
CA ASP A 2 0.08 -11.17 -27.49
C ASP A 2 0.10 -10.55 -28.88
N ILE A 3 0.87 -9.51 -29.06
CA ILE A 3 1.14 -8.90 -30.36
C ILE A 3 2.05 -9.87 -31.11
N THR A 4 1.51 -10.62 -32.05
CA THR A 4 2.26 -11.56 -32.86
C THR A 4 2.29 -11.13 -34.33
N LEU A 5 3.35 -11.45 -35.05
CA LEU A 5 3.48 -11.12 -36.49
C LEU A 5 2.38 -11.75 -37.34
N SER A 6 1.77 -12.84 -36.86
CA SER A 6 0.65 -13.50 -37.55
C SER A 6 -0.62 -12.63 -37.63
N ASN A 7 -0.78 -11.63 -36.79
CA ASN A 7 -1.91 -10.71 -36.76
C ASN A 7 -1.60 -9.36 -37.42
N ALA A 8 -0.43 -9.20 -37.99
CA ALA A 8 -0.03 -7.96 -38.64
C ALA A 8 -0.73 -7.79 -39.99
N GLU A 9 -1.26 -6.59 -40.25
CA GLU A 9 -1.83 -6.20 -41.54
C GLU A 9 -0.74 -5.97 -42.59
N ALA A 10 0.35 -5.33 -42.16
CA ALA A 10 1.52 -5.11 -42.99
C ALA A 10 2.80 -5.04 -42.14
N VAL A 11 3.90 -5.45 -42.74
CA VAL A 11 5.23 -5.33 -42.14
C VAL A 11 6.10 -4.54 -43.11
N TYR A 12 6.65 -3.46 -42.62
CA TYR A 12 7.58 -2.61 -43.36
C TYR A 12 8.97 -2.77 -42.77
N TRP A 13 9.97 -2.75 -43.61
CA TRP A 13 11.34 -2.71 -43.15
C TRP A 13 12.16 -1.73 -43.98
N GLU A 14 13.14 -1.11 -43.34
CA GLU A 14 14.03 -0.14 -43.94
C GLU A 14 15.47 -0.48 -43.56
N ARG A 15 16.36 -0.40 -44.54
CA ARG A 15 17.80 -0.55 -44.34
C ARG A 15 18.47 0.81 -44.37
N ILE A 16 18.96 1.25 -43.25
CA ILE A 16 19.58 2.57 -43.09
C ILE A 16 21.09 2.41 -42.99
N TYR A 17 21.82 3.10 -43.86
CA TYR A 17 23.27 3.12 -43.82
C TYR A 17 23.78 4.30 -43.00
N SER A 18 24.59 4.03 -41.98
CA SER A 18 25.25 5.03 -41.17
C SER A 18 26.65 5.33 -41.77
N LYS A 19 26.82 6.51 -42.32
CA LYS A 19 28.13 7.00 -42.82
C LYS A 19 29.16 7.09 -41.71
N LYS A 20 28.76 7.36 -40.48
CA LYS A 20 29.65 7.55 -39.34
C LYS A 20 30.25 6.24 -38.86
N THR A 21 29.45 5.18 -38.79
CA THR A 21 29.88 3.85 -38.33
C THR A 21 30.21 2.90 -39.47
N LYS A 22 29.92 3.28 -40.74
CA LYS A 22 30.04 2.43 -41.92
C LYS A 22 29.27 1.11 -41.80
N THR A 23 28.17 1.07 -41.08
CA THR A 23 27.33 -0.10 -40.82
C THR A 23 25.91 0.12 -41.32
N TYR A 24 25.20 -0.96 -41.57
CA TYR A 24 23.78 -0.97 -41.85
C TYR A 24 23.02 -1.31 -40.56
N ARG A 25 21.89 -0.62 -40.33
CA ARG A 25 20.87 -1.04 -39.37
C ARG A 25 19.55 -1.28 -40.09
N TYR A 26 18.74 -2.13 -39.55
CA TYR A 26 17.41 -2.45 -40.05
C TYR A 26 16.38 -1.93 -39.07
N GLU A 27 15.42 -1.20 -39.55
CA GLU A 27 14.25 -0.75 -38.80
C GLU A 27 13.02 -1.50 -39.31
N TYR A 28 12.21 -2.00 -38.40
CA TYR A 28 11.00 -2.74 -38.68
C TYR A 28 9.82 -1.98 -38.08
N SER A 29 8.79 -1.77 -38.91
CA SER A 29 7.50 -1.21 -38.50
C SER A 29 6.40 -2.20 -38.85
N VAL A 30 5.54 -2.45 -37.91
CA VAL A 30 4.45 -3.40 -38.08
C VAL A 30 3.13 -2.68 -37.91
N LEU A 31 2.24 -2.82 -38.90
CA LEU A 31 0.89 -2.29 -38.85
C LEU A 31 -0.04 -3.41 -38.40
N TYR A 32 -0.73 -3.17 -37.28
CA TYR A 32 -1.77 -4.05 -36.77
C TYR A 32 -3.16 -3.47 -37.05
N PRO A 33 -4.11 -4.28 -37.51
CA PRO A 33 -5.50 -3.82 -37.60
C PRO A 33 -6.03 -3.50 -36.19
N PHE A 34 -6.62 -2.33 -36.06
CA PHE A 34 -7.23 -1.90 -34.82
C PHE A 34 -8.70 -1.51 -35.05
N PRO A 35 -9.60 -2.52 -35.20
CA PRO A 35 -11.01 -2.30 -35.48
C PRO A 35 -11.65 -1.40 -34.44
N GLU A 36 -12.60 -0.56 -34.85
CA GLU A 36 -13.32 0.36 -33.97
C GLU A 36 -13.99 -0.37 -32.78
N GLN A 37 -14.51 -1.57 -33.03
CA GLN A 37 -15.08 -2.39 -31.96
C GLN A 37 -14.04 -2.79 -30.90
N THR A 38 -12.85 -3.20 -31.32
CA THR A 38 -11.75 -3.53 -30.41
C THR A 38 -11.33 -2.31 -29.61
N ARG A 39 -11.25 -1.13 -30.26
CA ARG A 39 -10.95 0.14 -29.59
C ARG A 39 -11.98 0.45 -28.52
N ARG A 40 -13.27 0.33 -28.80
CA ARG A 40 -14.33 0.58 -27.82
C ARG A 40 -14.24 -0.38 -26.63
N GLN A 41 -14.07 -1.67 -26.87
CA GLN A 41 -13.94 -2.67 -25.83
C GLN A 41 -12.75 -2.38 -24.90
N LEU A 42 -11.62 -1.95 -25.46
CA LEU A 42 -10.44 -1.56 -24.67
C LEU A 42 -10.71 -0.31 -23.82
N ILE A 43 -11.36 0.71 -24.40
CA ILE A 43 -11.73 1.92 -23.67
C ILE A 43 -12.67 1.57 -22.51
N GLU A 44 -13.71 0.78 -22.75
CA GLU A 44 -14.66 0.34 -21.73
C GLU A 44 -13.94 -0.44 -20.60
N ALA A 45 -13.02 -1.33 -20.97
CA ALA A 45 -12.22 -2.08 -20.00
C ALA A 45 -11.31 -1.16 -19.15
N PHE A 46 -10.68 -0.17 -19.78
CA PHE A 46 -9.84 0.81 -19.05
C PHE A 46 -10.68 1.69 -18.12
N VAL A 47 -11.85 2.16 -18.57
CA VAL A 47 -12.76 2.95 -17.72
C VAL A 47 -13.20 2.12 -16.52
N ALA A 48 -13.59 0.86 -16.72
CA ALA A 48 -14.00 -0.01 -15.62
C ALA A 48 -12.87 -0.24 -14.58
N ILE A 49 -11.62 -0.38 -15.04
CA ILE A 49 -10.46 -0.51 -14.16
C ILE A 49 -10.21 0.80 -13.39
N ASP A 50 -10.27 1.94 -14.08
CA ASP A 50 -10.05 3.26 -13.46
C ASP A 50 -11.13 3.57 -12.41
N ASP A 51 -12.39 3.28 -12.71
CA ASP A 51 -13.51 3.41 -11.77
C ASP A 51 -13.31 2.53 -10.52
N ALA A 52 -12.85 1.29 -10.72
CA ALA A 52 -12.54 0.39 -9.60
C ALA A 52 -11.40 0.92 -8.73
N LYS A 53 -10.37 1.50 -9.34
CA LYS A 53 -9.24 2.12 -8.60
C LYS A 53 -9.68 3.38 -7.85
N GLN A 54 -10.53 4.18 -8.44
CA GLN A 54 -11.12 5.34 -7.76
C GLN A 54 -12.01 4.89 -6.58
N ALA A 55 -12.81 3.85 -6.75
CA ALA A 55 -13.64 3.30 -5.67
C ALA A 55 -12.79 2.73 -4.51
N GLU A 56 -11.64 2.11 -4.82
CA GLU A 56 -10.67 1.64 -3.84
C GLU A 56 -10.10 2.81 -3.01
N TYR A 57 -9.71 3.91 -3.67
CA TYR A 57 -9.27 5.14 -2.99
C TYR A 57 -10.35 5.69 -2.05
N GLU A 58 -11.60 5.82 -2.52
CA GLU A 58 -12.69 6.34 -1.71
C GLU A 58 -13.05 5.43 -0.52
N ARG A 59 -12.89 4.11 -0.67
CA ARG A 59 -13.03 3.16 0.42
C ARG A 59 -11.97 3.41 1.50
N LEU A 60 -10.70 3.51 1.12
CA LEU A 60 -9.59 3.78 2.03
C LEU A 60 -9.75 5.13 2.74
N ARG A 61 -10.22 6.15 2.00
CA ARG A 61 -10.49 7.47 2.58
C ARG A 61 -11.55 7.42 3.68
N ARG A 62 -12.64 6.67 3.47
CA ARG A 62 -13.69 6.50 4.50
C ARG A 62 -13.21 5.65 5.67
N GLU A 63 -12.44 4.61 5.41
CA GLU A 63 -11.91 3.69 6.42
C GLU A 63 -11.02 4.40 7.44
N LEU A 64 -10.23 5.39 7.02
CA LEU A 64 -9.31 6.14 7.88
C LEU A 64 -9.98 6.66 9.16
N GLY A 65 -11.23 7.12 9.07
CA GLY A 65 -11.97 7.68 10.22
C GLY A 65 -12.50 6.65 11.22
N THR A 66 -12.55 5.38 10.86
CA THR A 66 -13.19 4.31 11.65
C THR A 66 -12.25 3.16 12.03
N ILE A 67 -11.05 3.15 11.50
CA ILE A 67 -10.10 2.07 11.71
C ILE A 67 -9.68 1.97 13.18
N THR A 68 -9.66 0.74 13.70
CA THR A 68 -9.21 0.42 15.07
C THR A 68 -8.13 -0.67 15.06
N ASP A 69 -7.96 -1.36 13.95
CA ASP A 69 -6.95 -2.40 13.77
C ASP A 69 -5.64 -1.76 13.26
N ILE A 70 -4.60 -1.84 14.09
CA ILE A 70 -3.27 -1.29 13.77
C ILE A 70 -2.64 -2.00 12.56
N ASP A 71 -2.86 -3.30 12.43
CA ASP A 71 -2.32 -4.08 11.31
C ASP A 71 -2.96 -3.67 9.99
N ARG A 72 -4.24 -3.28 10.03
CA ARG A 72 -4.97 -2.79 8.86
C ARG A 72 -4.38 -1.48 8.32
N ILE A 73 -3.80 -0.63 9.18
CA ILE A 73 -3.14 0.62 8.75
C ILE A 73 -2.00 0.32 7.78
N ARG A 74 -1.17 -0.68 8.09
CA ARG A 74 -0.05 -1.07 7.22
C ARG A 74 -0.53 -1.59 5.88
N LEU A 75 -1.59 -2.40 5.88
CA LEU A 75 -2.19 -2.90 4.64
C LEU A 75 -2.75 -1.76 3.79
N ALA A 76 -3.44 -0.79 4.41
CA ALA A 76 -3.96 0.39 3.72
C ALA A 76 -2.84 1.23 3.07
N VAL A 77 -1.70 1.38 3.72
CA VAL A 77 -0.53 2.07 3.14
C VAL A 77 -0.04 1.35 1.88
N ASN A 78 0.05 0.01 1.91
CA ASN A 78 0.46 -0.78 0.74
C ASN A 78 -0.55 -0.68 -0.42
N GLU A 79 -1.85 -0.68 -0.11
CA GLU A 79 -2.90 -0.47 -1.11
C GLU A 79 -2.79 0.93 -1.75
N LEU A 80 -2.49 1.96 -0.95
CA LEU A 80 -2.25 3.33 -1.44
C LEU A 80 -0.98 3.43 -2.29
N ASP A 81 0.08 2.70 -1.98
CA ASP A 81 1.27 2.63 -2.82
C ASP A 81 0.90 2.07 -4.22
N GLY A 82 0.09 1.02 -4.29
CA GLY A 82 -0.42 0.49 -5.56
C GLY A 82 -1.29 1.47 -6.35
N LEU A 83 -2.12 2.27 -5.66
CA LEU A 83 -2.92 3.33 -6.30
C LEU A 83 -2.04 4.47 -6.82
N TYR A 84 -1.02 4.86 -6.07
CA TYR A 84 -0.05 5.88 -6.50
C TYR A 84 0.69 5.48 -7.77
N ASP A 85 1.07 4.22 -7.89
CA ASP A 85 1.72 3.69 -9.09
C ASP A 85 0.77 3.60 -10.28
N TYR A 86 -0.50 3.33 -10.03
CA TYR A 86 -1.53 3.23 -11.07
C TYR A 86 -1.93 4.60 -11.66
N PHE A 87 -2.18 5.62 -10.83
CA PHE A 87 -2.62 6.92 -11.31
C PHE A 87 -1.49 7.68 -12.01
N PHE A 88 -1.81 8.32 -13.14
CA PHE A 88 -0.85 9.09 -13.91
C PHE A 88 -0.94 10.60 -13.68
N ASP A 89 -2.15 11.09 -13.35
CA ASP A 89 -2.38 12.51 -13.15
C ASP A 89 -1.89 12.99 -11.77
N ALA A 90 -1.38 14.23 -11.74
CA ALA A 90 -0.79 14.81 -10.55
C ALA A 90 -1.82 15.04 -9.42
N THR A 91 -3.09 15.27 -9.76
CA THR A 91 -4.14 15.52 -8.77
C THR A 91 -4.41 14.27 -7.96
N ARG A 92 -4.75 13.16 -8.61
CA ARG A 92 -5.01 11.89 -7.92
C ARG A 92 -3.77 11.36 -7.19
N LYS A 93 -2.57 11.52 -7.77
CA LYS A 93 -1.33 11.20 -7.05
C LYS A 93 -1.16 12.03 -5.78
N GLY A 94 -1.45 13.31 -5.82
CA GLY A 94 -1.40 14.18 -4.66
C GLY A 94 -2.40 13.79 -3.58
N ASP A 95 -3.61 13.40 -3.98
CA ASP A 95 -4.65 12.94 -3.08
C ASP A 95 -4.25 11.62 -2.37
N VAL A 96 -3.73 10.66 -3.14
CA VAL A 96 -3.21 9.38 -2.61
C VAL A 96 -2.05 9.63 -1.63
N GLU A 97 -1.10 10.51 -1.98
CA GLU A 97 0.03 10.85 -1.12
C GLU A 97 -0.44 11.49 0.20
N THR A 98 -1.44 12.35 0.13
CA THR A 98 -2.04 12.98 1.31
C THR A 98 -2.71 11.94 2.21
N LEU A 99 -3.50 11.04 1.64
CA LEU A 99 -4.16 9.97 2.37
C LEU A 99 -3.13 9.01 3.01
N ARG A 100 -2.08 8.65 2.27
CA ARG A 100 -0.97 7.82 2.76
C ARG A 100 -0.27 8.47 3.97
N ARG A 101 -0.04 9.77 3.92
CA ARG A 101 0.52 10.55 5.03
C ARG A 101 -0.39 10.52 6.26
N ASN A 102 -1.69 10.61 6.06
CA ASN A 102 -2.66 10.55 7.14
C ASN A 102 -2.68 9.15 7.81
N TYR A 103 -2.60 8.07 7.04
CA TYR A 103 -2.47 6.71 7.59
C TYR A 103 -1.18 6.52 8.40
N ARG A 104 -0.05 7.04 7.89
CA ARG A 104 1.22 7.02 8.64
C ARG A 104 1.16 7.85 9.92
N ALA A 105 0.53 9.03 9.87
CA ALA A 105 0.31 9.84 11.06
C ALA A 105 -0.55 9.11 12.09
N LEU A 106 -1.61 8.44 11.65
CA LEU A 106 -2.45 7.62 12.51
C LEU A 106 -1.67 6.47 13.14
N TYR A 107 -0.81 5.78 12.40
CA TYR A 107 0.08 4.75 12.95
C TYR A 107 1.01 5.30 14.03
N ASN A 108 1.56 6.49 13.83
CA ASN A 108 2.43 7.16 14.79
C ASN A 108 1.68 7.69 16.03
N ALA A 109 0.34 7.78 15.94
CA ALA A 109 -0.53 8.17 17.06
C ALA A 109 -0.95 6.98 17.95
N VAL A 110 -0.44 5.77 17.67
CA VAL A 110 -0.62 4.61 18.55
C VAL A 110 0.02 4.92 19.90
N SER A 111 -0.74 4.79 20.96
CA SER A 111 -0.31 5.05 22.33
C SER A 111 -0.68 3.88 23.25
N ILE A 112 -0.02 3.84 24.39
CA ILE A 112 -0.30 2.88 25.45
C ILE A 112 -1.09 3.57 26.54
N GLU A 113 -2.16 2.95 27.00
CA GLU A 113 -2.87 3.35 28.19
C GLU A 113 -2.65 2.31 29.30
N VAL A 114 -2.05 2.75 30.40
CA VAL A 114 -1.83 1.90 31.58
C VAL A 114 -3.13 1.87 32.38
N GLU A 115 -3.67 0.66 32.61
CA GLU A 115 -4.93 0.45 33.35
C GLU A 115 -4.66 0.13 34.83
N SER A 116 -3.62 -0.65 35.09
CA SER A 116 -3.17 -0.95 36.46
C SER A 116 -1.68 -1.21 36.49
N GLU A 117 -1.05 -0.83 37.61
CA GLU A 117 0.38 -1.03 37.86
C GLU A 117 0.58 -1.59 39.27
N ALA A 118 1.43 -2.60 39.37
CA ALA A 118 1.91 -3.19 40.61
C ALA A 118 3.42 -3.50 40.46
N PRO A 119 4.15 -3.65 41.55
CA PRO A 119 5.58 -4.01 41.48
C PRO A 119 5.80 -5.29 40.63
N GLY A 120 6.53 -5.16 39.53
CA GLY A 120 6.81 -6.26 38.60
C GLY A 120 5.73 -6.56 37.57
N GLU A 121 4.58 -5.89 37.61
CA GLU A 121 3.48 -6.14 36.69
C GLU A 121 2.77 -4.85 36.27
N CYS A 122 2.36 -4.78 35.01
CA CYS A 122 1.58 -3.67 34.46
C CYS A 122 0.57 -4.19 33.45
N VAL A 123 -0.71 -3.80 33.62
CA VAL A 123 -1.74 -4.07 32.61
C VAL A 123 -1.95 -2.82 31.78
N TYR A 124 -1.87 -3.00 30.47
CA TYR A 124 -2.06 -1.88 29.52
C TYR A 124 -2.90 -2.28 28.32
N SER A 125 -3.49 -1.30 27.69
CA SER A 125 -4.17 -1.42 26.39
C SER A 125 -3.54 -0.50 25.36
N LEU A 126 -3.79 -0.80 24.08
CA LEU A 126 -3.37 0.05 22.97
C LEU A 126 -4.49 1.02 22.62
N ARG A 127 -4.10 2.24 22.29
CA ARG A 127 -5.00 3.30 21.81
C ARG A 127 -4.54 3.78 20.44
N LEU A 128 -5.52 4.07 19.61
CA LEU A 128 -5.33 4.67 18.30
C LEU A 128 -6.18 5.93 18.24
N ASP A 129 -5.53 7.09 18.29
CA ASP A 129 -6.20 8.38 18.37
C ASP A 129 -7.25 8.44 19.51
N GLY A 130 -6.84 7.95 20.72
CA GLY A 130 -7.69 7.91 21.91
C GLY A 130 -8.77 6.81 21.93
N ARG A 131 -8.94 6.04 20.84
CA ARG A 131 -9.88 4.93 20.75
C ARG A 131 -9.20 3.60 21.07
N PRO A 132 -9.92 2.60 21.61
CA PRO A 132 -9.37 1.26 21.78
C PRO A 132 -8.84 0.73 20.46
N ALA A 133 -7.61 0.21 20.45
CA ALA A 133 -6.96 -0.34 19.28
C ALA A 133 -6.70 -1.83 19.46
N THR A 134 -6.73 -2.56 18.34
CA THR A 134 -6.45 -4.00 18.27
C THR A 134 -5.25 -4.25 17.37
N THR A 135 -4.53 -5.34 17.63
CA THR A 135 -3.48 -5.87 16.75
C THR A 135 -3.42 -7.39 16.92
N ALA A 136 -3.19 -8.11 15.84
CA ALA A 136 -2.89 -9.54 15.87
C ALA A 136 -1.42 -9.82 16.22
N VAL A 137 -0.55 -8.82 16.09
CA VAL A 137 0.88 -8.94 16.41
C VAL A 137 1.09 -8.62 17.89
N GLN A 138 1.72 -9.55 18.61
CA GLN A 138 2.06 -9.32 20.01
C GLN A 138 3.02 -8.12 20.14
N PRO A 139 2.67 -7.08 20.94
CA PRO A 139 3.55 -5.95 21.18
C PRO A 139 4.87 -6.39 21.80
N ARG A 140 5.96 -5.79 21.35
CA ARG A 140 7.30 -5.98 21.94
C ARG A 140 7.72 -4.69 22.61
N LEU A 141 8.02 -4.79 23.88
CA LEU A 141 8.56 -3.67 24.65
C LEU A 141 10.08 -3.82 24.77
N LYS A 142 10.76 -2.69 24.81
CA LYS A 142 12.20 -2.60 25.11
C LYS A 142 12.39 -1.60 26.25
N SER A 143 13.27 -1.92 27.16
CA SER A 143 13.72 -1.02 28.21
C SER A 143 15.24 -1.08 28.32
N GLU A 144 15.86 0.05 28.64
CA GLU A 144 17.30 0.12 28.95
C GLU A 144 17.60 -0.23 30.41
N SER A 145 16.58 -0.16 31.27
CA SER A 145 16.69 -0.35 32.71
C SER A 145 16.17 -1.68 33.24
N VAL A 146 15.48 -2.46 32.41
CA VAL A 146 14.91 -3.75 32.80
C VAL A 146 15.41 -4.82 31.85
N LEU A 147 16.07 -5.85 32.39
CA LEU A 147 16.73 -6.90 31.59
C LEU A 147 15.78 -7.99 31.13
N GLU A 148 14.77 -8.31 31.93
CA GLU A 148 13.76 -9.35 31.60
C GLU A 148 12.36 -8.75 31.60
N MET A 149 11.71 -8.81 30.44
CA MET A 149 10.32 -8.40 30.27
C MET A 149 9.58 -9.47 29.48
N ALA A 150 8.37 -9.75 29.91
CA ALA A 150 7.45 -10.62 29.18
C ALA A 150 6.12 -9.90 28.98
N VAL A 151 5.58 -9.96 27.75
CA VAL A 151 4.26 -9.45 27.43
C VAL A 151 3.36 -10.62 27.08
N LYS A 152 2.18 -10.67 27.67
CA LYS A 152 1.18 -11.70 27.41
C LYS A 152 -0.19 -11.04 27.13
N PRO A 153 -1.01 -11.60 26.22
CA PRO A 153 -2.39 -11.18 26.09
C PRO A 153 -3.14 -11.38 27.43
N TYR A 154 -3.97 -10.38 27.80
CA TYR A 154 -4.74 -10.40 29.06
C TYR A 154 -6.26 -10.34 28.83
N GLY A 155 -6.69 -10.54 27.59
CA GLY A 155 -8.10 -10.50 27.18
C GLY A 155 -8.56 -9.07 26.82
N ASP A 156 -9.59 -8.97 26.00
CA ASP A 156 -10.27 -7.71 25.59
C ASP A 156 -9.32 -6.63 25.06
N GLY A 157 -8.29 -7.03 24.29
CA GLY A 157 -7.29 -6.09 23.74
C GLY A 157 -6.30 -5.53 24.77
N ARG A 158 -6.24 -6.12 25.95
CA ARG A 158 -5.30 -5.77 27.03
C ARG A 158 -4.08 -6.70 27.01
N TYR A 159 -3.00 -6.21 27.56
CA TYR A 159 -1.73 -6.91 27.68
C TYR A 159 -1.20 -6.82 29.12
N LEU A 160 -0.66 -7.92 29.62
CA LEU A 160 0.06 -7.99 30.88
C LEU A 160 1.56 -7.93 30.55
N LEU A 161 2.22 -6.89 31.05
CA LEU A 161 3.67 -6.79 31.10
C LEU A 161 4.13 -7.28 32.47
N SER A 162 5.00 -8.29 32.47
CA SER A 162 5.70 -8.74 33.68
C SER A 162 7.20 -8.38 33.54
N TYR A 163 7.80 -7.85 34.58
CA TYR A 163 9.20 -7.44 34.59
C TYR A 163 9.82 -7.64 35.97
N ASP A 164 11.14 -7.85 36.02
CA ASP A 164 11.85 -7.91 37.28
C ASP A 164 12.22 -6.48 37.73
N PRO A 165 11.61 -5.95 38.80
CA PRO A 165 11.94 -4.65 39.31
C PRO A 165 13.36 -4.69 39.94
N GLN A 166 14.32 -4.08 39.27
CA GLN A 166 15.64 -3.84 39.88
C GLN A 166 15.49 -2.72 40.91
N TYR A 167 15.74 -3.04 42.14
CA TYR A 167 15.83 -2.10 43.27
C TYR A 167 17.22 -1.48 43.33
#